data_093d9c1cbdb5eae5fb6b3746bb14a05c
#
_entry.id   093d9c1cbdb5eae5fb6b3746bb14a05c
#
_cell.length_a   1.000
_cell.length_b   1.000
_cell.length_c   1.000
_cell.angle_alpha   90.00
_cell.angle_beta   90.00
_cell.angle_gamma   90.00
#
_symmetry.space_group_name_H-M   'P 1'
#
loop_
_entity.id
_entity.type
_entity.pdbx_description
1 polymer ?
#
loop_
_entity_poly.entity_id
_entity_poly.type
_entity_poly.pdbx_seq_one_letter_code
_entity_poly.pdbx_strand_id
1 'polypeptide(L)'
;FVMNFSGGSMLMAISDYSVFSANDLVCAYFVERSNELVYLDQAGQKFVLEPKLKIKDILLAHGYELAGKPLRQLPMNKPHLTRELFQGDFGSAISAINGVISDKKLTADFPEKGDKERIKTVLDKFEREGLLQYDLQQITFTDKAALKYVHGGWLEEHVLSAAKDIKALQDYALGGEI
;
A
#
# COMPACT_ATOMS: atom_id res chain seq x y z
N PHE A 1 34.38 -9.00 -6.10
CA PHE A 1 33.84 -7.96 -5.21
C PHE A 1 33.81 -6.63 -5.95
N VAL A 2 32.66 -5.92 -5.88
CA VAL A 2 32.53 -4.56 -6.41
C VAL A 2 32.28 -3.63 -5.20
N MET A 3 33.14 -2.63 -5.03
CA MET A 3 32.94 -1.61 -3.99
C MET A 3 32.15 -0.43 -4.58
N ASN A 4 31.02 -0.10 -3.93
CA ASN A 4 30.16 1.01 -4.32
C ASN A 4 30.47 2.24 -3.45
N PHE A 5 30.84 3.36 -4.06
CA PHE A 5 31.21 4.62 -3.40
C PHE A 5 30.10 5.67 -3.43
N SER A 6 28.89 5.31 -3.74
CA SER A 6 27.77 6.26 -3.87
C SER A 6 27.28 6.84 -2.53
N GLY A 7 27.76 6.33 -1.41
CA GLY A 7 27.42 6.81 -0.07
C GLY A 7 28.57 7.56 0.61
N GLY A 8 28.24 8.36 1.61
CA GLY A 8 29.21 9.09 2.41
C GLY A 8 29.58 10.47 1.83
N SER A 9 30.60 11.10 2.44
CA SER A 9 31.13 12.36 1.93
C SER A 9 32.06 12.16 0.73
N MET A 10 32.22 13.17 -0.10
CA MET A 10 33.15 13.11 -1.23
C MET A 10 34.58 12.74 -0.79
N LEU A 11 35.05 13.22 0.37
CA LEU A 11 36.37 12.88 0.91
C LEU A 11 36.48 11.40 1.27
N MET A 12 35.41 10.81 1.84
CA MET A 12 35.38 9.38 2.13
C MET A 12 35.46 8.57 0.84
N ALA A 13 34.65 8.95 -0.16
CA ALA A 13 34.64 8.27 -1.45
C ALA A 13 36.02 8.31 -2.15
N ILE A 14 36.73 9.45 -2.10
CA ILE A 14 38.09 9.59 -2.66
C ILE A 14 39.09 8.74 -1.89
N SER A 15 39.04 8.77 -0.56
CA SER A 15 39.94 7.96 0.31
C SER A 15 39.75 6.47 0.05
N ASP A 16 38.49 6.02 0.05
CA ASP A 16 38.14 4.63 -0.18
C ASP A 16 38.58 4.18 -1.57
N TYR A 17 38.31 4.99 -2.61
CA TYR A 17 38.76 4.70 -3.98
C TYR A 17 40.27 4.51 -4.03
N SER A 18 41.04 5.39 -3.39
CA SER A 18 42.52 5.30 -3.37
C SER A 18 43.01 3.98 -2.74
N VAL A 19 42.37 3.52 -1.68
CA VAL A 19 42.72 2.26 -1.01
C VAL A 19 42.31 1.05 -1.83
N PHE A 20 41.09 1.02 -2.33
CA PHE A 20 40.54 -0.14 -3.01
C PHE A 20 41.12 -0.33 -4.42
N SER A 21 41.34 0.78 -5.16
CA SER A 21 41.99 0.76 -6.47
C SER A 21 43.44 0.27 -6.36
N ALA A 22 44.17 0.64 -5.30
CA ALA A 22 45.53 0.17 -5.06
C ALA A 22 45.62 -1.35 -4.72
N ASN A 23 44.47 -1.97 -4.41
CA ASN A 23 44.39 -3.41 -4.11
C ASN A 23 43.67 -4.19 -5.23
N ASP A 24 43.61 -3.67 -6.45
CA ASP A 24 42.99 -4.30 -7.63
C ASP A 24 41.51 -4.67 -7.44
N LEU A 25 40.80 -3.95 -6.55
CA LEU A 25 39.37 -4.16 -6.36
C LEU A 25 38.56 -3.31 -7.33
N VAL A 26 37.52 -3.90 -7.86
CA VAL A 26 36.61 -3.22 -8.80
C VAL A 26 35.83 -2.13 -8.07
N CYS A 27 35.96 -0.90 -8.54
CA CYS A 27 35.34 0.29 -7.97
C CYS A 27 34.18 0.78 -8.84
N ALA A 28 33.05 1.09 -8.26
CA ALA A 28 31.89 1.61 -8.98
C ALA A 28 31.24 2.77 -8.24
N TYR A 29 30.62 3.66 -8.98
CA TYR A 29 29.87 4.80 -8.49
C TYR A 29 28.46 4.81 -9.09
N PHE A 30 27.44 4.94 -8.25
CA PHE A 30 26.06 5.04 -8.69
C PHE A 30 25.65 6.50 -8.87
N VAL A 31 25.24 6.86 -10.07
CA VAL A 31 24.75 8.19 -10.42
C VAL A 31 23.23 8.20 -10.30
N GLU A 32 22.70 8.71 -9.19
CA GLU A 32 21.25 8.69 -8.90
C GLU A 32 20.40 9.35 -10.00
N ARG A 33 20.85 10.48 -10.56
CA ARG A 33 20.10 11.24 -11.55
C ARG A 33 19.84 10.47 -12.85
N SER A 34 20.75 9.58 -13.26
CA SER A 34 20.65 8.80 -14.48
C SER A 34 20.40 7.30 -14.21
N ASN A 35 20.34 6.88 -12.96
CA ASN A 35 20.30 5.46 -12.55
C ASN A 35 21.44 4.63 -13.18
N GLU A 36 22.61 5.23 -13.34
CA GLU A 36 23.77 4.57 -13.92
C GLU A 36 24.74 4.12 -12.84
N LEU A 37 25.20 2.86 -12.95
CA LEU A 37 26.38 2.38 -12.24
C LEU A 37 27.60 2.56 -13.16
N VAL A 38 28.54 3.40 -12.76
CA VAL A 38 29.76 3.71 -13.49
C VAL A 38 30.93 2.97 -12.86
N TYR A 39 31.60 2.12 -13.62
CA TYR A 39 32.84 1.49 -13.19
C TYR A 39 34.02 2.43 -13.37
N LEU A 40 34.71 2.72 -12.29
CA LEU A 40 35.77 3.72 -12.28
C LEU A 40 37.09 3.17 -12.86
N ASP A 41 37.32 1.87 -12.72
CA ASP A 41 38.56 1.20 -13.14
C ASP A 41 38.51 0.61 -14.56
N GLN A 42 37.35 0.56 -15.20
CA GLN A 42 37.13 -0.07 -16.48
C GLN A 42 36.70 0.96 -17.55
N ALA A 43 37.57 1.91 -17.86
CA ALA A 43 37.41 2.84 -18.99
C ALA A 43 35.99 3.43 -19.17
N GLY A 44 35.31 3.71 -18.07
CA GLY A 44 34.00 4.35 -18.10
C GLY A 44 32.84 3.44 -18.53
N GLN A 45 32.94 2.13 -18.35
CA GLN A 45 31.80 1.24 -18.56
C GLN A 45 30.64 1.66 -17.66
N LYS A 46 29.48 1.79 -18.28
CA LYS A 46 28.25 2.19 -17.61
C LYS A 46 27.17 1.14 -17.78
N PHE A 47 26.45 0.90 -16.70
CA PHE A 47 25.26 0.07 -16.70
C PHE A 47 24.09 0.87 -16.20
N VAL A 48 23.04 0.96 -17.01
CA VAL A 48 21.76 1.54 -16.54
C VAL A 48 21.11 0.53 -15.61
N LEU A 49 20.91 0.92 -14.36
CA LEU A 49 20.16 0.15 -13.41
C LEU A 49 18.68 0.54 -13.54
N GLU A 50 17.84 -0.41 -13.89
CA GLU A 50 16.39 -0.28 -13.77
C GLU A 50 15.93 -1.01 -12.50
N PRO A 51 16.11 -0.41 -11.31
CA PRO A 51 15.74 -1.08 -10.08
C PRO A 51 14.22 -1.21 -10.01
N LYS A 52 13.69 -2.38 -10.27
CA LYS A 52 12.30 -2.73 -10.00
C LYS A 52 12.18 -3.15 -8.53
N LEU A 53 12.34 -2.18 -7.63
CA LEU A 53 12.20 -2.42 -6.21
C LEU A 53 10.75 -2.75 -5.87
N LYS A 54 10.56 -3.87 -5.22
CA LYS A 54 9.27 -4.26 -4.63
C LYS A 54 9.20 -3.81 -3.18
N ILE A 55 8.00 -3.65 -2.67
CA ILE A 55 7.78 -3.34 -1.24
C ILE A 55 8.57 -4.29 -0.34
N LYS A 56 8.57 -5.58 -0.64
CA LYS A 56 9.30 -6.58 0.13
C LYS A 56 10.82 -6.32 0.18
N ASP A 57 11.40 -5.81 -0.91
CA ASP A 57 12.84 -5.56 -1.00
C ASP A 57 13.22 -4.36 -0.13
N ILE A 58 12.34 -3.34 -0.10
CA ILE A 58 12.49 -2.16 0.76
C ILE A 58 12.35 -2.57 2.22
N LEU A 59 11.32 -3.34 2.58
CA LEU A 59 11.11 -3.81 3.95
C LEU A 59 12.30 -4.64 4.44
N LEU A 60 12.78 -5.57 3.62
CA LEU A 60 13.94 -6.39 3.96
C LEU A 60 15.20 -5.56 4.18
N ALA A 61 15.44 -4.51 3.38
CA ALA A 61 16.57 -3.60 3.56
C ALA A 61 16.50 -2.84 4.89
N HIS A 62 15.30 -2.66 5.45
CA HIS A 62 15.08 -2.06 6.78
C HIS A 62 14.95 -3.08 7.91
N GLY A 63 15.22 -4.36 7.66
CA GLY A 63 15.16 -5.42 8.66
C GLY A 63 13.77 -5.95 8.97
N TYR A 64 12.78 -5.67 8.11
CA TYR A 64 11.42 -6.16 8.23
C TYR A 64 11.14 -7.27 7.23
N GLU A 65 10.35 -8.25 7.64
CA GLU A 65 9.80 -9.26 6.75
C GLU A 65 8.30 -9.02 6.53
N LEU A 66 7.87 -9.16 5.29
CA LEU A 66 6.45 -9.08 4.97
C LEU A 66 5.77 -10.39 5.37
N ALA A 67 4.89 -10.34 6.35
CA ALA A 67 4.08 -11.49 6.74
C ALA A 67 2.95 -11.73 5.73
N GLY A 68 2.78 -12.98 5.34
CA GLY A 68 1.71 -13.39 4.41
C GLY A 68 1.94 -12.96 2.94
N LYS A 69 0.88 -13.08 2.15
CA LYS A 69 0.86 -12.67 0.74
C LYS A 69 0.01 -11.40 0.59
N PRO A 70 0.62 -10.25 0.34
CA PRO A 70 -0.14 -9.03 0.13
C PRO A 70 -1.04 -9.15 -1.11
N LEU A 71 -2.24 -8.64 -1.01
CA LEU A 71 -3.21 -8.65 -2.10
C LEU A 71 -2.84 -7.60 -3.14
N ARG A 72 -2.82 -8.01 -4.40
CA ARG A 72 -2.58 -7.13 -5.57
C ARG A 72 -3.83 -6.92 -6.42
N GLN A 73 -4.92 -7.55 -6.02
CA GLN A 73 -6.22 -7.44 -6.68
C GLN A 73 -7.25 -6.92 -5.68
N LEU A 74 -8.25 -6.24 -6.20
CA LEU A 74 -9.37 -5.75 -5.41
C LEU A 74 -10.25 -6.94 -4.99
N PRO A 75 -10.42 -7.23 -3.70
CA PRO A 75 -11.19 -8.38 -3.23
C PRO A 75 -12.65 -8.39 -3.69
N MET A 76 -13.32 -7.23 -3.61
CA MET A 76 -14.73 -7.09 -3.98
C MET A 76 -14.92 -6.41 -5.33
N ASN A 77 -13.93 -5.59 -5.77
CA ASN A 77 -13.92 -4.87 -7.05
C ASN A 77 -15.21 -4.07 -7.33
N LYS A 78 -15.59 -3.21 -6.37
CA LYS A 78 -16.77 -2.35 -6.47
C LYS A 78 -16.39 -0.86 -6.64
N PRO A 79 -15.76 -0.46 -7.76
CA PRO A 79 -15.18 0.87 -7.93
C PRO A 79 -16.23 1.99 -7.91
N HIS A 80 -17.47 1.70 -8.32
CA HIS A 80 -18.55 2.68 -8.29
C HIS A 80 -18.94 3.01 -6.84
N LEU A 81 -19.17 1.99 -6.04
CA LEU A 81 -19.50 2.14 -4.63
C LEU A 81 -18.38 2.85 -3.86
N THR A 82 -17.12 2.44 -4.04
CA THR A 82 -15.98 3.08 -3.37
C THR A 82 -15.88 4.56 -3.70
N ARG A 83 -16.13 4.92 -4.97
CA ARG A 83 -16.15 6.33 -5.41
C ARG A 83 -17.28 7.11 -4.75
N GLU A 84 -18.48 6.57 -4.74
CA GLU A 84 -19.63 7.22 -4.08
C GLU A 84 -19.40 7.45 -2.60
N LEU A 85 -18.83 6.46 -1.89
CA LEU A 85 -18.53 6.57 -0.46
C LEU A 85 -17.42 7.58 -0.19
N PHE A 86 -16.39 7.63 -1.05
CA PHE A 86 -15.27 8.55 -0.88
C PHE A 86 -15.64 10.01 -1.20
N GLN A 87 -16.48 10.22 -2.22
CA GLN A 87 -16.91 11.57 -2.64
C GLN A 87 -18.04 12.13 -1.78
N GLY A 88 -18.76 11.28 -1.06
CA GLY A 88 -19.84 11.68 -0.17
C GLY A 88 -19.33 12.19 1.19
N ASP A 89 -20.09 13.08 1.81
CA ASP A 89 -19.87 13.53 3.20
C ASP A 89 -20.42 12.49 4.20
N PHE A 90 -19.87 11.26 4.16
CA PHE A 90 -20.36 10.13 4.96
C PHE A 90 -19.44 9.75 6.13
N GLY A 91 -18.39 10.50 6.41
CA GLY A 91 -17.37 10.14 7.40
C GLY A 91 -17.94 9.83 8.78
N SER A 92 -18.85 10.64 9.28
CA SER A 92 -19.51 10.43 10.58
C SER A 92 -20.43 9.20 10.58
N ALA A 93 -21.16 8.95 9.50
CA ALA A 93 -22.04 7.79 9.37
C ALA A 93 -21.21 6.48 9.26
N ILE A 94 -20.15 6.47 8.46
CA ILE A 94 -19.22 5.34 8.36
C ILE A 94 -18.55 5.05 9.70
N SER A 95 -18.12 6.08 10.42
CA SER A 95 -17.56 5.93 11.78
C SER A 95 -18.55 5.32 12.75
N ALA A 96 -19.83 5.73 12.71
CA ALA A 96 -20.88 5.16 13.55
C ALA A 96 -21.15 3.69 13.22
N ILE A 97 -21.20 3.32 11.93
CA ILE A 97 -21.37 1.94 11.48
C ILE A 97 -20.17 1.09 11.93
N ASN A 98 -18.95 1.56 11.70
CA ASN A 98 -17.74 0.85 12.12
C ASN A 98 -17.65 0.64 13.63
N GLY A 99 -18.19 1.58 14.40
CA GLY A 99 -18.20 1.50 15.88
C GLY A 99 -19.05 0.36 16.44
N VAL A 100 -19.99 -0.20 15.68
CA VAL A 100 -20.84 -1.33 16.10
C VAL A 100 -20.44 -2.67 15.49
N ILE A 101 -19.57 -2.66 14.48
CA ILE A 101 -19.09 -3.88 13.80
C ILE A 101 -18.06 -4.61 14.66
N SER A 102 -18.19 -5.94 14.70
CA SER A 102 -17.19 -6.83 15.29
C SER A 102 -16.79 -7.90 14.28
N ASP A 103 -15.50 -8.10 14.08
CA ASP A 103 -14.95 -9.12 13.15
C ASP A 103 -15.33 -10.56 13.49
N LYS A 104 -15.91 -10.76 14.67
CA LYS A 104 -16.31 -12.10 15.17
C LYS A 104 -17.73 -12.51 14.78
N LYS A 105 -18.59 -11.56 14.38
CA LYS A 105 -20.02 -11.82 14.13
C LYS A 105 -20.44 -11.21 12.79
N LEU A 106 -21.29 -11.92 12.06
CA LEU A 106 -21.92 -11.41 10.83
C LEU A 106 -23.13 -10.50 11.09
N THR A 107 -23.36 -10.15 12.34
CA THR A 107 -24.43 -9.23 12.74
C THR A 107 -23.88 -8.14 13.63
N ALA A 108 -24.44 -6.96 13.53
CA ALA A 108 -24.16 -5.81 14.39
C ALA A 108 -25.47 -5.08 14.72
N ASP A 109 -25.52 -4.43 15.87
CA ASP A 109 -26.67 -3.61 16.21
C ASP A 109 -26.73 -2.37 15.30
N PHE A 110 -27.92 -1.83 15.06
CA PHE A 110 -28.04 -0.55 14.35
C PHE A 110 -27.42 0.57 15.19
N PRO A 111 -26.61 1.47 14.61
CA PRO A 111 -25.93 2.52 15.38
C PRO A 111 -26.92 3.42 16.13
N GLU A 112 -26.79 3.49 17.45
CA GLU A 112 -27.62 4.37 18.27
C GLU A 112 -27.22 5.85 18.13
N LYS A 113 -25.92 6.10 17.89
CA LYS A 113 -25.33 7.44 17.79
C LYS A 113 -25.11 7.82 16.34
N GLY A 114 -25.26 9.10 16.05
CA GLY A 114 -25.03 9.67 14.72
C GLY A 114 -26.31 10.10 14.00
N ASP A 115 -26.13 10.66 12.83
CA ASP A 115 -27.22 11.08 11.96
C ASP A 115 -27.86 9.83 11.30
N LYS A 116 -29.04 9.45 11.78
CA LYS A 116 -29.74 8.23 11.33
C LYS A 116 -30.06 8.24 9.84
N GLU A 117 -30.35 9.38 9.24
CA GLU A 117 -30.65 9.44 7.80
C GLU A 117 -29.38 9.25 6.96
N ARG A 118 -28.27 9.81 7.39
CA ARG A 118 -26.97 9.57 6.74
C ARG A 118 -26.50 8.12 6.92
N ILE A 119 -26.69 7.54 8.10
CA ILE A 119 -26.39 6.12 8.36
C ILE A 119 -27.21 5.22 7.42
N LYS A 120 -28.53 5.44 7.32
CA LYS A 120 -29.38 4.70 6.36
C LYS A 120 -28.90 4.87 4.92
N THR A 121 -28.59 6.10 4.50
CA THR A 121 -28.09 6.36 3.15
C THR A 121 -26.84 5.54 2.83
N VAL A 122 -25.92 5.38 3.80
CA VAL A 122 -24.72 4.55 3.62
C VAL A 122 -25.08 3.07 3.60
N LEU A 123 -25.95 2.62 4.52
CA LEU A 123 -26.38 1.23 4.57
C LEU A 123 -27.14 0.82 3.32
N ASP A 124 -28.02 1.68 2.78
CA ASP A 124 -28.74 1.46 1.50
C ASP A 124 -27.77 1.23 0.33
N LYS A 125 -26.63 1.96 0.33
CA LYS A 125 -25.61 1.77 -0.70
C LYS A 125 -24.96 0.38 -0.60
N PHE A 126 -24.64 -0.06 0.61
CA PHE A 126 -24.09 -1.39 0.84
C PHE A 126 -25.11 -2.51 0.57
N GLU A 127 -26.39 -2.31 0.96
CA GLU A 127 -27.47 -3.26 0.71
C GLU A 127 -27.75 -3.42 -0.78
N ARG A 128 -27.81 -2.33 -1.54
CA ARG A 128 -27.97 -2.36 -3.01
C ARG A 128 -26.88 -3.17 -3.71
N GLU A 129 -25.68 -3.20 -3.12
CA GLU A 129 -24.55 -3.99 -3.62
C GLU A 129 -24.53 -5.43 -3.09
N GLY A 130 -25.53 -5.82 -2.33
CA GLY A 130 -25.67 -7.18 -1.79
C GLY A 130 -24.69 -7.54 -0.69
N LEU A 131 -24.13 -6.54 0.01
CA LEU A 131 -23.12 -6.75 1.05
C LEU A 131 -23.73 -6.99 2.43
N LEU A 132 -24.91 -6.45 2.67
CA LEU A 132 -25.63 -6.58 3.91
C LEU A 132 -27.14 -6.43 3.68
N GLN A 133 -27.91 -6.74 4.70
CA GLN A 133 -29.30 -6.34 4.91
C GLN A 133 -29.41 -5.67 6.26
N TYR A 134 -30.33 -4.74 6.44
CA TYR A 134 -30.51 -4.08 7.71
C TYR A 134 -31.97 -3.72 7.99
N ASP A 135 -32.29 -3.60 9.26
CA ASP A 135 -33.48 -2.94 9.76
C ASP A 135 -33.07 -1.89 10.82
N LEU A 136 -34.05 -1.32 11.55
CA LEU A 136 -33.78 -0.31 12.56
C LEU A 136 -33.18 -0.88 13.87
N GLN A 137 -32.98 -2.18 13.95
CA GLN A 137 -32.42 -2.84 15.12
C GLN A 137 -31.07 -3.50 14.82
N GLN A 138 -30.91 -4.07 13.63
CA GLN A 138 -29.77 -4.91 13.31
C GLN A 138 -29.27 -4.74 11.87
N ILE A 139 -27.98 -4.92 11.71
CA ILE A 139 -27.29 -5.05 10.42
C ILE A 139 -26.83 -6.50 10.30
N THR A 140 -27.11 -7.16 9.18
CA THR A 140 -26.69 -8.55 8.91
C THR A 140 -25.84 -8.56 7.64
N PHE A 141 -24.58 -8.97 7.76
CA PHE A 141 -23.64 -9.06 6.63
C PHE A 141 -23.83 -10.39 5.89
N THR A 142 -23.71 -10.35 4.56
CA THR A 142 -23.87 -11.52 3.70
C THR A 142 -22.83 -12.59 4.01
N ASP A 143 -21.60 -12.19 4.23
CA ASP A 143 -20.47 -13.04 4.60
C ASP A 143 -19.32 -12.25 5.25
N LYS A 144 -18.22 -12.94 5.58
CA LYS A 144 -17.04 -12.29 6.18
C LYS A 144 -16.32 -11.32 5.24
N ALA A 145 -16.37 -11.55 3.93
CA ALA A 145 -15.73 -10.65 2.96
C ALA A 145 -16.52 -9.34 2.86
N ALA A 146 -17.86 -9.42 2.85
CA ALA A 146 -18.74 -8.26 2.90
C ALA A 146 -18.56 -7.46 4.20
N LEU A 147 -18.49 -8.14 5.35
CA LEU A 147 -18.21 -7.50 6.63
C LEU A 147 -16.88 -6.75 6.60
N LYS A 148 -15.79 -7.40 6.18
CA LYS A 148 -14.46 -6.77 6.07
C LYS A 148 -14.49 -5.58 5.11
N TYR A 149 -15.20 -5.70 3.99
CA TYR A 149 -15.33 -4.63 3.02
C TYR A 149 -16.04 -3.41 3.62
N VAL A 150 -17.19 -3.60 4.28
CA VAL A 150 -17.93 -2.54 4.95
C VAL A 150 -17.12 -1.92 6.09
N HIS A 151 -16.38 -2.71 6.86
CA HIS A 151 -15.56 -2.28 8.01
C HIS A 151 -14.30 -1.48 7.62
N GLY A 152 -14.08 -1.23 6.32
CA GLY A 152 -12.96 -0.38 5.86
C GLY A 152 -12.31 -0.86 4.57
N GLY A 153 -12.51 -2.10 4.14
CA GLY A 153 -11.93 -2.64 2.93
C GLY A 153 -12.26 -1.84 1.66
N TRP A 154 -13.41 -1.16 1.64
CA TRP A 154 -13.77 -0.24 0.55
C TRP A 154 -12.76 0.92 0.39
N LEU A 155 -12.24 1.44 1.50
CA LEU A 155 -11.24 2.52 1.45
C LEU A 155 -9.89 1.98 0.97
N GLU A 156 -9.50 0.80 1.43
CA GLU A 156 -8.30 0.12 0.95
C GLU A 156 -8.38 -0.14 -0.56
N GLU A 157 -9.53 -0.59 -1.07
CA GLU A 157 -9.75 -0.78 -2.51
C GLU A 157 -9.69 0.54 -3.28
N HIS A 158 -10.24 1.63 -2.72
CA HIS A 158 -10.15 2.95 -3.33
C HIS A 158 -8.69 3.40 -3.49
N VAL A 159 -7.92 3.31 -2.42
CA VAL A 159 -6.49 3.68 -2.42
C VAL A 159 -5.69 2.81 -3.38
N LEU A 160 -5.93 1.49 -3.40
CA LEU A 160 -5.27 0.59 -4.35
C LEU A 160 -5.61 0.92 -5.80
N SER A 161 -6.88 1.24 -6.07
CA SER A 161 -7.31 1.65 -7.41
C SER A 161 -6.61 2.93 -7.85
N ALA A 162 -6.55 3.94 -6.97
CA ALA A 162 -5.83 5.17 -7.23
C ALA A 162 -4.33 4.95 -7.43
N ALA A 163 -3.72 4.07 -6.62
CA ALA A 163 -2.31 3.72 -6.72
C ALA A 163 -1.96 3.09 -8.08
N LYS A 164 -2.83 2.25 -8.63
CA LYS A 164 -2.63 1.63 -9.96
C LYS A 164 -2.46 2.63 -11.09
N ASP A 165 -3.10 3.79 -10.98
CA ASP A 165 -3.07 4.82 -12.01
C ASP A 165 -1.81 5.71 -11.91
N ILE A 166 -1.02 5.57 -10.84
CA ILE A 166 0.20 6.34 -10.65
C ILE A 166 1.37 5.66 -11.35
N LYS A 167 1.74 6.15 -12.53
CA LYS A 167 2.82 5.59 -13.36
C LYS A 167 4.19 5.52 -12.67
N ALA A 168 4.43 6.40 -11.69
CA ALA A 168 5.69 6.45 -10.95
C ALA A 168 5.81 5.36 -9.87
N LEU A 169 4.71 4.71 -9.48
CA LEU A 169 4.76 3.62 -8.50
C LEU A 169 5.26 2.34 -9.14
N GLN A 170 6.33 1.79 -8.57
CA GLN A 170 6.95 0.55 -9.03
C GLN A 170 6.26 -0.70 -8.46
N ASP A 171 5.68 -0.58 -7.26
CA ASP A 171 4.98 -1.66 -6.58
C ASP A 171 3.91 -1.14 -5.63
N TYR A 172 2.86 -1.93 -5.43
CA TYR A 172 1.76 -1.63 -4.51
C TYR A 172 1.08 -2.92 -4.04
N ALA A 173 0.51 -2.90 -2.84
CA ALA A 173 -0.21 -4.03 -2.27
C ALA A 173 -1.18 -3.60 -1.17
N LEU A 174 -2.20 -4.44 -0.90
CA LEU A 174 -3.14 -4.31 0.21
C LEU A 174 -2.82 -5.30 1.33
N GLY A 175 -3.15 -4.93 2.57
CA GLY A 175 -3.17 -5.84 3.72
C GLY A 175 -1.81 -6.45 4.01
N GLY A 176 -0.71 -5.70 3.82
CA GLY A 176 0.62 -6.14 4.22
C GLY A 176 0.77 -6.03 5.74
N GLU A 177 1.18 -7.13 6.38
CA GLU A 177 1.59 -7.17 7.79
C GLU A 177 3.10 -7.32 7.86
N ILE A 178 3.73 -6.67 8.86
CA ILE A 178 5.17 -6.68 9.10
C ILE A 178 5.48 -7.08 10.54
#